data_4894a4cd9f178c9209da349b7fdd5fa2
#
_entry.id   4894a4cd9f178c9209da349b7fdd5fa2
#
_cell.length_a   1.000
_cell.length_b   1.000
_cell.length_c   1.000
_cell.angle_alpha   90.00
_cell.angle_beta   90.00
_cell.angle_gamma   90.00
#
_symmetry.space_group_name_H-M   'P 1'
#
loop_
_entity.id
_entity.type
_entity.pdbx_description
1 polymer ?
#
loop_
_entity_poly.entity_id
_entity_poly.type
_entity_poly.pdbx_seq_one_letter_code
_entity_poly.pdbx_strand_id
1 'polypeptide(L)'
;MRQVLALLALVLFLDLPAQAHASEASEQNRATPEPGGPVSAKKAQRGTDFMVVAAHPLAAQAGYTILSQGGSAVDAAIATQLVLNLVEPQSSGIGGGGFMLHYDAEAADLVAYDGRETAPAAATKDLFLKPDGTPMGFGEAITGGRSVGIPGLLAMLHLAHQQHGTLPWADLFGP
;
A
#
# COMPACT_ATOMS: atom_id res chain seq x y z
N MET A 1 -38.50 -66.50 36.25
CA MET A 1 -39.60 -65.51 35.99
C MET A 1 -39.16 -64.19 36.53
N ARG A 2 -38.69 -63.31 35.66
CA ARG A 2 -38.63 -61.83 35.84
C ARG A 2 -38.09 -61.28 34.53
N GLN A 3 -38.99 -60.69 33.78
CA GLN A 3 -38.67 -59.97 32.56
C GLN A 3 -37.96 -58.67 32.92
N VAL A 4 -36.81 -58.41 32.32
CA VAL A 4 -36.13 -57.14 32.38
C VAL A 4 -36.33 -56.46 31.03
N LEU A 5 -37.18 -55.44 31.01
CA LEU A 5 -37.39 -54.53 29.90
C LEU A 5 -36.11 -53.67 29.75
N ALA A 6 -35.40 -53.83 28.65
CA ALA A 6 -34.37 -52.88 28.26
C ALA A 6 -34.98 -51.73 27.50
N LEU A 7 -35.01 -50.53 28.09
CA LEU A 7 -35.38 -49.29 27.44
C LEU A 7 -34.19 -48.83 26.60
N LEU A 8 -34.29 -48.91 25.27
CA LEU A 8 -33.36 -48.33 24.32
C LEU A 8 -33.67 -46.84 24.18
N ALA A 9 -32.92 -45.98 24.84
CA ALA A 9 -32.99 -44.55 24.63
C ALA A 9 -32.26 -44.21 23.32
N LEU A 10 -33.04 -43.94 22.27
CA LEU A 10 -32.53 -43.43 21.00
C LEU A 10 -32.26 -41.91 21.17
N VAL A 11 -31.02 -41.54 21.38
CA VAL A 11 -30.60 -40.11 21.34
C VAL A 11 -30.46 -39.72 19.89
N LEU A 12 -31.47 -39.02 19.34
CA LEU A 12 -31.37 -38.31 18.09
C LEU A 12 -30.44 -37.09 18.33
N PHE A 13 -29.21 -37.14 17.86
CA PHE A 13 -28.39 -35.95 17.64
C PHE A 13 -28.97 -35.23 16.44
N LEU A 14 -29.74 -34.19 16.69
CA LEU A 14 -30.04 -33.18 15.68
C LEU A 14 -28.75 -32.39 15.44
N ASP A 15 -28.06 -32.74 14.37
CA ASP A 15 -27.03 -31.87 13.77
C ASP A 15 -27.74 -30.60 13.29
N LEU A 16 -27.80 -29.60 14.14
CA LEU A 16 -28.06 -28.23 13.72
C LEU A 16 -26.80 -27.74 13.00
N PRO A 17 -26.86 -27.45 11.69
CA PRO A 17 -25.76 -26.76 11.06
C PRO A 17 -25.59 -25.42 11.78
N ALA A 18 -24.45 -25.24 12.44
CA ALA A 18 -24.02 -23.93 12.90
C ALA A 18 -23.87 -23.04 11.66
N GLN A 19 -24.94 -22.37 11.30
CA GLN A 19 -24.87 -21.27 10.34
C GLN A 19 -24.00 -20.22 11.01
N ALA A 20 -22.74 -20.19 10.64
CA ALA A 20 -21.89 -19.05 10.85
C ALA A 20 -22.55 -17.89 10.11
N HIS A 21 -23.34 -17.10 10.82
CA HIS A 21 -23.68 -15.76 10.39
C HIS A 21 -22.39 -14.94 10.42
N ALA A 22 -21.53 -15.13 9.42
CA ALA A 22 -20.59 -14.11 9.05
C ALA A 22 -21.44 -12.89 8.70
N SER A 23 -21.42 -11.90 9.57
CA SER A 23 -22.23 -10.72 9.44
C SER A 23 -21.94 -10.10 8.07
N GLU A 24 -22.93 -10.00 7.21
CA GLU A 24 -22.87 -9.32 5.92
C GLU A 24 -22.35 -7.86 6.05
N ALA A 25 -22.42 -7.29 7.25
CA ALA A 25 -21.84 -6.00 7.61
C ALA A 25 -20.30 -5.97 7.52
N SER A 26 -19.60 -7.11 7.53
CA SER A 26 -18.14 -7.14 7.42
C SER A 26 -17.66 -7.11 5.97
N GLU A 27 -18.47 -7.46 5.00
CA GLU A 27 -18.11 -7.43 3.58
C GLU A 27 -18.28 -6.05 2.95
N GLN A 28 -19.23 -5.25 3.40
CA GLN A 28 -19.45 -3.90 2.86
C GLN A 28 -18.37 -2.87 3.27
N ASN A 29 -17.47 -3.22 4.17
CA ASN A 29 -16.47 -2.30 4.71
C ASN A 29 -15.01 -2.65 4.37
N ARG A 30 -14.79 -3.64 3.52
CA ARG A 30 -13.48 -3.84 2.90
C ARG A 30 -13.39 -2.84 1.75
N ALA A 31 -12.48 -1.86 1.87
CA ALA A 31 -12.01 -1.12 0.70
C ALA A 31 -11.55 -2.19 -0.31
N THR A 32 -12.38 -2.46 -1.30
CA THR A 32 -11.95 -3.33 -2.40
C THR A 32 -10.77 -2.63 -3.05
N PRO A 33 -9.64 -3.31 -3.24
CA PRO A 33 -8.57 -2.77 -4.07
C PRO A 33 -9.20 -2.28 -5.37
N GLU A 34 -8.77 -1.12 -5.86
CA GLU A 34 -9.24 -0.64 -7.15
C GLU A 34 -9.14 -1.78 -8.18
N PRO A 35 -10.21 -2.05 -8.94
CA PRO A 35 -10.15 -3.09 -9.96
C PRO A 35 -9.00 -2.73 -10.90
N GLY A 36 -8.02 -3.60 -11.00
CA GLY A 36 -6.95 -3.44 -11.97
C GLY A 36 -7.60 -3.24 -13.34
N GLY A 37 -7.12 -2.25 -14.10
CA GLY A 37 -7.62 -1.99 -15.45
C GLY A 37 -7.60 -3.27 -16.31
N PRO A 38 -8.30 -3.30 -17.44
CA PRO A 38 -8.41 -4.49 -18.28
C PRO A 38 -7.01 -5.01 -18.62
N VAL A 39 -6.76 -6.27 -18.26
CA VAL A 39 -5.50 -6.94 -18.57
C VAL A 39 -5.47 -7.19 -20.09
N SER A 40 -4.80 -6.30 -20.82
CA SER A 40 -4.48 -6.56 -22.23
C SER A 40 -3.19 -7.38 -22.30
N ALA A 41 -3.14 -8.35 -23.20
CA ALA A 41 -1.90 -9.09 -23.48
C ALA A 41 -0.83 -8.11 -23.97
N LYS A 42 0.15 -7.79 -23.13
CA LYS A 42 1.29 -6.93 -23.48
C LYS A 42 2.46 -7.79 -23.92
N LYS A 43 3.11 -7.40 -25.01
CA LYS A 43 4.39 -8.02 -25.41
C LYS A 43 5.47 -7.61 -24.39
N ALA A 44 6.33 -8.58 -24.04
CA ALA A 44 7.48 -8.31 -23.21
C ALA A 44 8.39 -7.26 -23.90
N GLN A 45 8.81 -6.26 -23.13
CA GLN A 45 9.77 -5.24 -23.57
C GLN A 45 11.13 -5.59 -23.00
N ARG A 46 12.19 -5.24 -23.73
CA ARG A 46 13.56 -5.43 -23.31
C ARG A 46 14.32 -4.10 -23.44
N GLY A 47 15.00 -3.69 -22.40
CA GLY A 47 15.96 -2.61 -22.42
C GLY A 47 17.38 -3.16 -22.60
N THR A 48 18.27 -2.39 -23.25
CA THR A 48 19.68 -2.73 -23.41
C THR A 48 20.54 -2.09 -22.32
N ASP A 49 20.26 -0.82 -22.03
CA ASP A 49 21.08 -0.03 -21.09
C ASP A 49 20.34 0.21 -19.76
N PHE A 50 19.07 0.55 -19.83
CA PHE A 50 18.22 0.74 -18.65
C PHE A 50 16.73 0.56 -18.99
N MET A 51 15.90 0.46 -17.97
CA MET A 51 14.45 0.32 -18.13
C MET A 51 13.72 1.04 -17.00
N VAL A 52 12.59 1.67 -17.31
CA VAL A 52 11.67 2.24 -16.35
C VAL A 52 10.28 1.63 -16.58
N VAL A 53 9.62 1.22 -15.51
CA VAL A 53 8.25 0.73 -15.53
C VAL A 53 7.44 1.48 -14.47
N ALA A 54 6.30 2.01 -14.86
CA ALA A 54 5.37 2.71 -13.98
C ALA A 54 3.92 2.43 -14.40
N ALA A 55 2.98 2.73 -13.51
CA ALA A 55 1.55 2.55 -13.77
C ALA A 55 1.04 3.45 -14.91
N HIS A 56 1.68 4.61 -15.12
CA HIS A 56 1.29 5.56 -16.16
C HIS A 56 2.45 5.84 -17.13
N PRO A 57 2.19 5.91 -18.47
CA PRO A 57 3.26 6.15 -19.47
C PRO A 57 4.03 7.45 -19.27
N LEU A 58 3.37 8.54 -18.87
CA LEU A 58 4.03 9.82 -18.61
C LEU A 58 5.02 9.71 -17.44
N ALA A 59 4.69 8.97 -16.39
CA ALA A 59 5.58 8.73 -15.27
C ALA A 59 6.79 7.88 -15.68
N ALA A 60 6.57 6.83 -16.48
CA ALA A 60 7.67 6.05 -17.05
C ALA A 60 8.57 6.89 -17.94
N GLN A 61 8.00 7.82 -18.74
CA GLN A 61 8.75 8.74 -19.59
C GLN A 61 9.61 9.70 -18.76
N ALA A 62 9.09 10.23 -17.65
CA ALA A 62 9.85 11.09 -16.75
C ALA A 62 11.11 10.38 -16.21
N GLY A 63 10.95 9.17 -15.67
CA GLY A 63 12.10 8.37 -15.22
C GLY A 63 13.08 8.04 -16.34
N TYR A 64 12.58 7.71 -17.53
CA TYR A 64 13.41 7.47 -18.70
C TYR A 64 14.23 8.72 -19.09
N THR A 65 13.62 9.90 -19.05
CA THR A 65 14.28 11.17 -19.34
C THR A 65 15.45 11.40 -18.37
N ILE A 66 15.22 11.18 -17.07
CA ILE A 66 16.26 11.33 -16.04
C ILE A 66 17.41 10.36 -16.27
N LEU A 67 17.14 9.07 -16.56
CA LEU A 67 18.20 8.10 -16.87
C LEU A 67 18.99 8.51 -18.13
N SER A 68 18.31 9.01 -19.17
CA SER A 68 18.95 9.47 -20.40
C SER A 68 19.87 10.68 -20.20
N GLN A 69 19.63 11.46 -19.14
CA GLN A 69 20.47 12.60 -18.73
C GLN A 69 21.64 12.19 -17.82
N GLY A 70 21.80 10.91 -17.54
CA GLY A 70 22.87 10.39 -16.66
C GLY A 70 22.48 10.34 -15.18
N GLY A 71 21.19 10.46 -14.87
CA GLY A 71 20.68 10.26 -13.52
C GLY A 71 20.79 8.80 -13.05
N SER A 72 20.81 8.61 -11.75
CA SER A 72 20.78 7.29 -11.12
C SER A 72 19.39 6.64 -11.20
N ALA A 73 19.30 5.36 -10.85
CA ALA A 73 18.03 4.68 -10.71
C ALA A 73 17.14 5.34 -9.64
N VAL A 74 17.73 5.88 -8.58
CA VAL A 74 17.00 6.63 -7.53
C VAL A 74 16.49 7.95 -8.07
N ASP A 75 17.28 8.70 -8.83
CA ASP A 75 16.83 9.93 -9.49
C ASP A 75 15.63 9.68 -10.39
N ALA A 76 15.71 8.62 -11.21
CA ALA A 76 14.63 8.22 -12.09
C ALA A 76 13.37 7.80 -11.33
N ALA A 77 13.52 7.05 -10.23
CA ALA A 77 12.40 6.66 -9.38
C ALA A 77 11.69 7.86 -8.76
N ILE A 78 12.45 8.87 -8.33
CA ILE A 78 11.92 10.12 -7.76
C ILE A 78 11.10 10.87 -8.81
N ALA A 79 11.67 11.13 -10.00
CA ALA A 79 10.94 11.82 -11.08
C ALA A 79 9.68 11.05 -11.50
N THR A 80 9.77 9.72 -11.62
CA THR A 80 8.62 8.86 -11.89
C THR A 80 7.54 9.02 -10.82
N GLN A 81 7.91 9.00 -9.54
CA GLN A 81 6.98 9.15 -8.42
C GLN A 81 6.31 10.53 -8.42
N LEU A 82 7.04 11.59 -8.70
CA LEU A 82 6.50 12.95 -8.76
C LEU A 82 5.45 13.10 -9.86
N VAL A 83 5.68 12.52 -11.05
CA VAL A 83 4.70 12.53 -12.13
C VAL A 83 3.50 11.63 -11.81
N LEU A 84 3.70 10.47 -11.15
CA LEU A 84 2.59 9.63 -10.68
C LEU A 84 1.63 10.39 -9.77
N ASN A 85 2.13 11.28 -8.93
CA ASN A 85 1.28 12.11 -8.07
C ASN A 85 0.31 13.02 -8.86
N LEU A 86 0.62 13.33 -10.11
CA LEU A 86 -0.21 14.16 -10.99
C LEU A 86 -1.17 13.33 -11.85
N VAL A 87 -0.70 12.18 -12.34
CA VAL A 87 -1.44 11.37 -13.34
C VAL A 87 -2.19 10.20 -12.72
N GLU A 88 -1.86 9.82 -11.50
CA GLU A 88 -2.50 8.75 -10.71
C GLU A 88 -2.81 9.25 -9.28
N PRO A 89 -3.51 10.41 -9.12
CA PRO A 89 -3.67 11.04 -7.81
C PRO A 89 -4.51 10.22 -6.82
N GLN A 90 -5.29 9.26 -7.29
CA GLN A 90 -6.07 8.34 -6.45
C GLN A 90 -5.20 7.29 -5.76
N SER A 91 -4.02 6.99 -6.31
CA SER A 91 -3.13 5.92 -5.85
C SER A 91 -1.76 6.42 -5.42
N SER A 92 -1.45 7.71 -5.63
CA SER A 92 -0.12 8.28 -5.41
C SER A 92 -0.20 9.72 -4.93
N GLY A 93 0.61 10.09 -3.95
CA GLY A 93 0.62 11.47 -3.43
C GLY A 93 1.76 11.73 -2.45
N ILE A 94 2.28 12.98 -2.47
CA ILE A 94 3.33 13.42 -1.55
C ILE A 94 2.86 13.52 -0.09
N GLY A 95 1.55 13.53 0.14
CA GLY A 95 0.95 13.52 1.49
C GLY A 95 0.80 12.14 2.10
N GLY A 96 1.31 11.09 1.44
CA GLY A 96 1.27 9.72 1.89
C GLY A 96 2.64 9.17 2.25
N GLY A 97 2.77 7.86 2.18
CA GLY A 97 4.00 7.13 2.43
C GLY A 97 4.33 6.15 1.31
N GLY A 98 5.44 5.47 1.46
CA GLY A 98 5.87 4.45 0.51
C GLY A 98 7.06 3.68 1.04
N PHE A 99 7.46 2.69 0.26
CA PHE A 99 8.66 1.91 0.51
C PHE A 99 9.53 1.92 -0.75
N MET A 100 10.85 1.92 -0.56
CA MET A 100 11.80 1.79 -1.66
C MET A 100 12.79 0.69 -1.34
N LEU A 101 13.12 -0.13 -2.34
CA LEU A 101 14.25 -1.04 -2.31
C LEU A 101 15.26 -0.56 -3.35
N HIS A 102 16.50 -0.37 -2.92
CA HIS A 102 17.63 -0.05 -3.78
C HIS A 102 18.65 -1.20 -3.73
N TYR A 103 18.99 -1.75 -4.89
CA TYR A 103 20.00 -2.78 -5.02
C TYR A 103 21.20 -2.24 -5.77
N ASP A 104 22.36 -2.24 -5.12
CA ASP A 104 23.65 -1.95 -5.72
C ASP A 104 24.30 -3.26 -6.18
N ALA A 105 24.40 -3.44 -7.49
CA ALA A 105 24.96 -4.68 -8.06
C ALA A 105 26.48 -4.78 -7.90
N GLU A 106 27.19 -3.67 -7.80
CA GLU A 106 28.66 -3.65 -7.58
C GLU A 106 29.01 -4.07 -6.15
N ALA A 107 28.31 -3.49 -5.18
CA ALA A 107 28.46 -3.83 -3.75
C ALA A 107 27.72 -5.12 -3.36
N ALA A 108 26.84 -5.63 -4.21
CA ALA A 108 25.89 -6.69 -3.91
C ALA A 108 25.06 -6.38 -2.63
N ASP A 109 24.69 -5.13 -2.46
CA ASP A 109 23.98 -4.61 -1.28
C ASP A 109 22.53 -4.24 -1.61
N LEU A 110 21.64 -4.53 -0.66
CA LEU A 110 20.22 -4.21 -0.76
C LEU A 110 19.80 -3.34 0.42
N VAL A 111 19.41 -2.11 0.14
CA VAL A 111 18.93 -1.16 1.14
C VAL A 111 17.42 -1.00 1.01
N ALA A 112 16.72 -1.03 2.15
CA ALA A 112 15.29 -0.75 2.25
C ALA A 112 15.08 0.60 2.91
N TYR A 113 14.23 1.42 2.30
CA TYR A 113 13.78 2.71 2.84
C TYR A 113 12.33 2.61 3.24
N ASP A 114 12.04 2.95 4.49
CA ASP A 114 10.69 3.01 5.05
C ASP A 114 10.24 4.47 5.16
N GLY A 115 9.37 4.87 4.26
CA GLY A 115 8.70 6.17 4.26
C GLY A 115 7.21 6.05 4.60
N ARG A 116 6.82 5.00 5.32
CA ARG A 116 5.44 4.83 5.78
C ARG A 116 5.04 6.00 6.68
N GLU A 117 3.76 6.35 6.65
CA GLU A 117 3.19 7.35 7.54
C GLU A 117 3.30 6.90 9.00
N THR A 118 3.62 7.83 9.87
CA THR A 118 3.64 7.59 11.32
C THR A 118 2.45 8.26 12.00
N ALA A 119 2.06 7.76 13.16
CA ALA A 119 1.05 8.42 13.96
C ALA A 119 1.58 9.78 14.46
N PRO A 120 0.75 10.84 14.51
CA PRO A 120 1.11 12.09 15.15
C PRO A 120 1.54 11.86 16.61
N ALA A 121 2.49 12.66 17.12
CA ALA A 121 3.02 12.51 18.47
C ALA A 121 1.94 12.62 19.59
N ALA A 122 0.85 13.32 19.30
CA ALA A 122 -0.30 13.42 20.22
C ALA A 122 -1.31 12.26 20.08
N ALA A 123 -1.09 11.31 19.19
CA ALA A 123 -1.99 10.17 19.04
C ALA A 123 -1.93 9.26 20.27
N THR A 124 -3.10 8.86 20.75
CA THR A 124 -3.24 7.93 21.87
C THR A 124 -3.95 6.65 21.41
N LYS A 125 -3.93 5.63 22.25
CA LYS A 125 -4.67 4.38 22.01
C LYS A 125 -6.19 4.59 21.85
N ASP A 126 -6.69 5.72 22.33
CA ASP A 126 -8.12 6.06 22.31
C ASP A 126 -8.51 6.93 21.10
N LEU A 127 -7.57 7.16 20.16
CA LEU A 127 -7.75 8.05 19.02
C LEU A 127 -9.04 7.77 18.22
N PHE A 128 -9.42 6.51 18.10
CA PHE A 128 -10.60 6.06 17.35
C PHE A 128 -11.73 5.54 18.26
N LEU A 129 -11.75 5.97 19.52
CA LEU A 129 -12.87 5.70 20.41
C LEU A 129 -13.85 6.89 20.46
N LYS A 130 -15.12 6.56 20.65
CA LYS A 130 -16.17 7.53 20.97
C LYS A 130 -16.09 7.93 22.44
N PRO A 131 -16.81 8.99 22.86
CA PRO A 131 -16.83 9.42 24.25
C PRO A 131 -17.29 8.36 25.25
N ASP A 132 -18.10 7.41 24.81
CA ASP A 132 -18.58 6.27 25.60
C ASP A 132 -17.60 5.10 25.65
N GLY A 133 -16.42 5.23 25.04
CA GLY A 133 -15.38 4.19 24.97
C GLY A 133 -15.60 3.15 23.90
N THR A 134 -16.67 3.23 23.09
CA THR A 134 -16.89 2.29 21.98
C THR A 134 -16.06 2.69 20.75
N PRO A 135 -15.62 1.71 19.92
CA PRO A 135 -14.91 2.02 18.68
C PRO A 135 -15.78 2.81 17.69
N MET A 136 -15.16 3.74 16.97
CA MET A 136 -15.78 4.40 15.82
C MET A 136 -16.04 3.40 14.70
N GLY A 137 -17.11 3.60 13.93
CA GLY A 137 -17.31 2.90 12.66
C GLY A 137 -16.23 3.31 11.65
N PHE A 138 -15.91 2.43 10.70
CA PHE A 138 -14.84 2.69 9.71
C PHE A 138 -15.04 4.01 8.96
N GLY A 139 -16.26 4.26 8.43
CA GLY A 139 -16.57 5.50 7.71
C GLY A 139 -16.41 6.76 8.57
N GLU A 140 -16.75 6.69 9.86
CA GLU A 140 -16.55 7.78 10.82
C GLU A 140 -15.07 8.00 11.12
N ALA A 141 -14.31 6.91 11.27
CA ALA A 141 -12.88 6.97 11.60
C ALA A 141 -12.02 7.55 10.47
N ILE A 142 -12.35 7.24 9.20
CA ILE A 142 -11.58 7.72 8.05
C ILE A 142 -11.96 9.11 7.58
N THR A 143 -13.08 9.67 8.05
CA THR A 143 -13.55 10.99 7.64
C THR A 143 -12.86 12.08 8.48
N GLY A 144 -12.20 13.01 7.79
CA GLY A 144 -11.52 14.14 8.43
C GLY A 144 -10.05 13.87 8.80
N GLY A 145 -9.46 14.78 9.60
CA GLY A 145 -8.01 14.79 9.88
C GLY A 145 -7.53 13.75 10.90
N ARG A 146 -8.44 13.05 11.59
CA ARG A 146 -8.09 12.11 12.67
C ARG A 146 -7.28 10.90 12.16
N SER A 147 -7.60 10.42 10.96
CA SER A 147 -6.94 9.28 10.31
C SER A 147 -5.71 9.65 9.48
N VAL A 148 -5.39 10.94 9.39
CA VAL A 148 -4.22 11.41 8.62
C VAL A 148 -2.95 11.18 9.42
N GLY A 149 -2.04 10.39 8.86
CA GLY A 149 -0.69 10.18 9.41
C GLY A 149 0.27 11.30 9.02
N ILE A 150 1.45 11.31 9.63
CA ILE A 150 2.55 12.19 9.23
C ILE A 150 3.17 11.62 7.96
N PRO A 151 3.18 12.37 6.84
CA PRO A 151 3.70 11.87 5.57
C PRO A 151 5.20 11.57 5.64
N GLY A 152 5.60 10.43 5.08
CA GLY A 152 7.00 10.00 5.04
C GLY A 152 7.60 9.96 3.63
N LEU A 153 6.78 10.02 2.58
CA LEU A 153 7.24 9.81 1.20
C LEU A 153 8.38 10.74 0.80
N LEU A 154 8.21 12.05 0.92
CA LEU A 154 9.24 13.02 0.50
C LEU A 154 10.52 12.90 1.34
N ALA A 155 10.39 12.64 2.64
CA ALA A 155 11.55 12.45 3.52
C ALA A 155 12.36 11.20 3.07
N MET A 156 11.68 10.12 2.76
CA MET A 156 12.28 8.89 2.24
C MET A 156 13.00 9.13 0.90
N LEU A 157 12.31 9.76 -0.06
CA LEU A 157 12.88 10.06 -1.39
C LEU A 157 14.11 10.96 -1.27
N HIS A 158 14.06 11.98 -0.42
CA HIS A 158 15.19 12.87 -0.20
C HIS A 158 16.37 12.15 0.46
N LEU A 159 16.11 11.29 1.44
CA LEU A 159 17.15 10.46 2.06
C LEU A 159 17.82 9.52 1.04
N ALA A 160 17.04 8.83 0.22
CA ALA A 160 17.56 7.96 -0.84
C ALA A 160 18.39 8.76 -1.87
N HIS A 161 17.92 9.95 -2.25
CA HIS A 161 18.66 10.83 -3.15
C HIS A 161 19.99 11.29 -2.55
N GLN A 162 20.05 11.65 -1.28
CA GLN A 162 21.31 12.02 -0.62
C GLN A 162 22.36 10.91 -0.64
N GLN A 163 21.94 9.65 -0.70
CA GLN A 163 22.82 8.49 -0.67
C GLN A 163 23.18 7.97 -2.07
N HIS A 164 22.26 8.06 -3.03
CA HIS A 164 22.36 7.39 -4.33
C HIS A 164 22.03 8.30 -5.52
N GLY A 165 21.64 9.56 -5.29
CA GLY A 165 21.37 10.52 -6.36
C GLY A 165 22.66 10.98 -7.04
N THR A 166 22.58 11.25 -8.33
CA THR A 166 23.67 11.79 -9.17
C THR A 166 23.34 13.18 -9.70
N LEU A 167 22.08 13.43 -10.02
CA LEU A 167 21.63 14.74 -10.51
C LEU A 167 21.23 15.64 -9.33
N PRO A 168 21.29 16.97 -9.52
CA PRO A 168 20.75 17.90 -8.53
C PRO A 168 19.28 17.62 -8.24
N TRP A 169 18.87 17.67 -6.97
CA TRP A 169 17.48 17.43 -6.54
C TRP A 169 16.46 18.24 -7.33
N ALA A 170 16.76 19.51 -7.61
CA ALA A 170 15.87 20.40 -8.35
C ALA A 170 15.61 19.94 -9.79
N ASP A 171 16.57 19.26 -10.43
CA ASP A 171 16.46 18.83 -11.83
C ASP A 171 15.47 17.67 -11.98
N LEU A 172 15.18 16.95 -10.89
CA LEU A 172 14.24 15.82 -10.87
C LEU A 172 12.78 16.27 -11.02
N PHE A 173 12.51 17.56 -10.88
CA PHE A 173 11.18 18.17 -11.04
C PHE A 173 10.97 18.75 -12.46
N GLY A 174 11.95 18.65 -13.35
CA GLY A 174 11.88 19.16 -14.72
C GLY A 174 10.95 18.37 -15.65
N PRO A 175 10.93 17.04 -15.61
CA PRO A 175 10.00 16.22 -16.44
C PRO A 175 8.51 16.42 -16.05
#